data_34a4fc6e95b6fcedd5b56ede728abdaa
#
_entry.id   34a4fc6e95b6fcedd5b56ede728abdaa
#
_cell.length_a   1.000
_cell.length_b   1.000
_cell.length_c   1.000
_cell.angle_alpha   90.00
_cell.angle_beta   90.00
_cell.angle_gamma   90.00
#
_symmetry.space_group_name_H-M   'P 1'
#
loop_
_entity.id
_entity.type
_entity.pdbx_description
1 polymer ?
#
loop_
_entity_poly.entity_id
_entity_poly.type
_entity_poly.pdbx_seq_one_letter_code
_entity_poly.pdbx_strand_id
1 'polypeptide(L)'
;DLIDQCKIFHFGSVSLTDEPCRSACLDAAAYAKQQAKRISFDPNYRPLLWDTEADAREQIMRGIALADILKVSEEELLLITGTADLEAGSKILMEKGPSLVLVTLGERGAFYRNRTHAQLIPTYPVKAIDTTGSGDAFVGAMLWSLKDLPEEELFLGDLSQIVDFANAAGSLTATRGGAIPALPSIEEIQVCRQKKIGIL
;
A
#
# COMPACT_ATOMS: atom_id res chain seq x y z
N ASP A 1 -12.66 -22.64 -0.20
CA ASP A 1 -11.59 -22.04 0.58
C ASP A 1 -11.77 -20.52 0.57
N LEU A 2 -11.25 -19.79 1.58
CA LEU A 2 -11.40 -18.33 1.67
C LEU A 2 -10.60 -17.62 0.57
N ILE A 3 -9.43 -18.14 0.23
CA ILE A 3 -8.59 -17.58 -0.84
C ILE A 3 -9.31 -17.68 -2.19
N ASP A 4 -9.99 -18.79 -2.46
CA ASP A 4 -10.74 -18.95 -3.72
C ASP A 4 -11.89 -17.95 -3.88
N GLN A 5 -12.41 -17.44 -2.77
CA GLN A 5 -13.52 -16.47 -2.75
C GLN A 5 -13.05 -15.02 -2.76
N CYS A 6 -11.78 -14.73 -2.45
CA CYS A 6 -11.28 -13.36 -2.44
C CYS A 6 -11.00 -12.83 -3.87
N LYS A 7 -11.03 -11.51 -4.02
CA LYS A 7 -10.61 -10.80 -5.24
C LYS A 7 -9.15 -10.38 -5.16
N ILE A 8 -8.72 -10.00 -3.97
CA ILE A 8 -7.36 -9.55 -3.65
C ILE A 8 -6.90 -10.31 -2.41
N PHE A 9 -5.73 -10.90 -2.47
CA PHE A 9 -5.03 -11.44 -1.32
C PHE A 9 -4.00 -10.41 -0.86
N HIS A 10 -4.14 -9.94 0.38
CA HIS A 10 -3.26 -8.92 0.96
C HIS A 10 -2.43 -9.51 2.11
N PHE A 11 -1.15 -9.16 2.16
CA PHE A 11 -0.26 -9.56 3.25
C PHE A 11 0.83 -8.51 3.49
N GLY A 12 1.54 -8.63 4.62
CA GLY A 12 2.64 -7.77 5.01
C GLY A 12 3.86 -8.54 5.50
N SER A 13 5.00 -7.85 5.69
CA SER A 13 6.25 -8.49 6.05
C SER A 13 6.30 -8.96 7.51
N VAL A 14 5.44 -8.46 8.38
CA VAL A 14 5.34 -8.94 9.76
C VAL A 14 5.05 -10.45 9.82
N SER A 15 4.27 -10.96 8.87
CA SER A 15 4.02 -12.40 8.73
C SER A 15 5.22 -13.19 8.20
N LEU A 16 6.29 -12.50 7.77
CA LEU A 16 7.48 -13.12 7.19
C LEU A 16 8.67 -13.17 8.16
N THR A 17 8.50 -12.70 9.40
CA THR A 17 9.59 -12.66 10.40
C THR A 17 10.03 -14.05 10.82
N ASP A 18 9.09 -14.95 11.10
CA ASP A 18 9.35 -16.24 11.70
C ASP A 18 8.57 -17.40 11.07
N GLU A 19 9.13 -18.61 11.21
CA GLU A 19 8.42 -19.85 10.91
C GLU A 19 7.47 -20.26 12.06
N PRO A 20 6.35 -20.90 11.78
CA PRO A 20 5.86 -21.36 10.47
C PRO A 20 5.06 -20.30 9.69
N CYS A 21 4.89 -19.09 10.23
CA CYS A 21 4.05 -18.05 9.64
C CYS A 21 4.58 -17.60 8.27
N ARG A 22 5.91 -17.48 8.15
CA ARG A 22 6.61 -17.11 6.90
C ARG A 22 6.24 -18.05 5.76
N SER A 23 6.49 -19.34 5.93
CA SER A 23 6.17 -20.34 4.89
C SER A 23 4.68 -20.37 4.60
N ALA A 24 3.82 -20.39 5.61
CA ALA A 24 2.37 -20.40 5.41
C ALA A 24 1.87 -19.18 4.63
N CYS A 25 2.40 -17.99 4.93
CA CYS A 25 2.01 -16.74 4.26
C CYS A 25 2.46 -16.73 2.79
N LEU A 26 3.71 -17.12 2.51
CA LEU A 26 4.25 -17.16 1.15
C LEU A 26 3.54 -18.25 0.30
N ASP A 27 3.27 -19.42 0.87
CA ASP A 27 2.51 -20.47 0.19
C ASP A 27 1.08 -20.04 -0.11
N ALA A 28 0.41 -19.35 0.83
CA ALA A 28 -0.92 -18.78 0.62
C ALA A 28 -0.93 -17.73 -0.50
N ALA A 29 0.08 -16.83 -0.54
CA ALA A 29 0.22 -15.83 -1.60
C ALA A 29 0.49 -16.49 -2.97
N ALA A 30 1.37 -17.51 -3.01
CA ALA A 30 1.64 -18.27 -4.22
C ALA A 30 0.40 -19.02 -4.72
N TYR A 31 -0.35 -19.66 -3.82
CA TYR A 31 -1.62 -20.29 -4.14
C TYR A 31 -2.65 -19.28 -4.67
N ALA A 32 -2.81 -18.14 -4.02
CA ALA A 32 -3.71 -17.08 -4.48
C ALA A 32 -3.35 -16.63 -5.91
N LYS A 33 -2.06 -16.47 -6.20
CA LYS A 33 -1.58 -16.12 -7.55
C LYS A 33 -1.90 -17.21 -8.59
N GLN A 34 -1.77 -18.50 -8.24
CA GLN A 34 -2.18 -19.62 -9.10
C GLN A 34 -3.70 -19.63 -9.37
N GLN A 35 -4.51 -19.15 -8.41
CA GLN A 35 -5.95 -18.99 -8.57
C GLN A 35 -6.34 -17.65 -9.25
N ALA A 36 -5.39 -16.99 -9.92
CA ALA A 36 -5.60 -15.69 -10.60
C ALA A 36 -6.18 -14.59 -9.68
N LYS A 37 -5.83 -14.64 -8.38
CA LYS A 37 -6.16 -13.55 -7.46
C LYS A 37 -5.09 -12.47 -7.56
N ARG A 38 -5.49 -11.21 -7.41
CA ARG A 38 -4.54 -10.11 -7.29
C ARG A 38 -3.83 -10.19 -5.96
N ILE A 39 -2.53 -10.00 -5.98
CA ILE A 39 -1.70 -10.03 -4.78
C ILE A 39 -1.32 -8.60 -4.41
N SER A 40 -1.70 -8.17 -3.21
CA SER A 40 -1.29 -6.89 -2.64
C SER A 40 -0.31 -7.11 -1.49
N PHE A 41 0.79 -6.36 -1.50
CA PHE A 41 1.82 -6.43 -0.47
C PHE A 41 2.12 -5.04 0.07
N ASP A 42 2.12 -4.91 1.41
CA ASP A 42 2.65 -3.77 2.16
C ASP A 42 3.71 -4.29 3.12
N PRO A 43 5.00 -4.03 2.92
CA PRO A 43 6.05 -4.49 3.83
C PRO A 43 5.72 -4.13 5.27
N ASN A 44 5.28 -2.92 5.53
CA ASN A 44 4.99 -2.43 6.86
C ASN A 44 6.14 -2.76 7.82
N TYR A 45 7.37 -2.42 7.38
CA TYR A 45 8.62 -2.81 8.01
C TYR A 45 8.70 -2.34 9.46
N ARG A 46 9.02 -3.27 10.35
CA ARG A 46 9.21 -3.03 11.79
C ARG A 46 10.60 -3.51 12.19
N PRO A 47 11.60 -2.62 12.25
CA PRO A 47 13.00 -3.00 12.51
C PRO A 47 13.18 -3.93 13.72
N LEU A 48 12.42 -3.70 14.79
CA LEU A 48 12.51 -4.47 16.04
C LEU A 48 12.01 -5.91 15.94
N LEU A 49 11.37 -6.31 14.84
CA LEU A 49 10.88 -7.68 14.64
C LEU A 49 11.84 -8.55 13.82
N TRP A 50 13.00 -8.02 13.45
CA TRP A 50 13.95 -8.71 12.58
C TRP A 50 15.30 -8.85 13.25
N ASP A 51 15.97 -9.97 13.05
CA ASP A 51 17.31 -10.18 13.55
C ASP A 51 18.33 -9.25 12.89
N THR A 52 18.18 -9.03 11.59
CA THR A 52 19.00 -8.10 10.81
C THR A 52 18.19 -7.40 9.72
N GLU A 53 18.65 -6.21 9.31
CA GLU A 53 18.09 -5.50 8.15
C GLU A 53 18.25 -6.30 6.85
N ALA A 54 19.33 -7.07 6.72
CA ALA A 54 19.58 -7.91 5.57
C ALA A 54 18.53 -9.03 5.43
N ASP A 55 18.18 -9.68 6.55
CA ASP A 55 17.12 -10.70 6.58
C ASP A 55 15.75 -10.08 6.25
N ALA A 56 15.42 -8.95 6.88
CA ALA A 56 14.21 -8.21 6.56
C ALA A 56 14.10 -7.92 5.06
N ARG A 57 15.17 -7.38 4.48
CA ARG A 57 15.23 -7.04 3.06
C ARG A 57 15.05 -8.27 2.17
N GLU A 58 15.69 -9.38 2.51
CA GLU A 58 15.55 -10.64 1.77
C GLU A 58 14.09 -11.12 1.75
N GLN A 59 13.44 -11.18 2.93
CA GLN A 59 12.06 -11.65 3.02
C GLN A 59 11.06 -10.67 2.37
N ILE A 60 11.28 -9.36 2.52
CA ILE A 60 10.49 -8.33 1.83
C ILE A 60 10.60 -8.51 0.31
N MET A 61 11.79 -8.78 -0.22
CA MET A 61 11.98 -9.02 -1.65
C MET A 61 11.22 -10.27 -2.15
N ARG A 62 11.10 -11.31 -1.32
CA ARG A 62 10.26 -12.49 -1.65
C ARG A 62 8.79 -12.10 -1.75
N GLY A 63 8.30 -11.26 -0.84
CA GLY A 63 6.93 -10.73 -0.89
C GLY A 63 6.69 -9.87 -2.13
N ILE A 64 7.63 -8.98 -2.47
CA ILE A 64 7.56 -8.11 -3.66
C ILE A 64 7.46 -8.93 -4.95
N ALA A 65 8.23 -10.02 -5.07
CA ALA A 65 8.22 -10.87 -6.26
C ALA A 65 6.86 -11.57 -6.52
N LEU A 66 6.03 -11.73 -5.50
CA LEU A 66 4.68 -12.29 -5.62
C LEU A 66 3.63 -11.21 -5.91
N ALA A 67 3.89 -9.95 -5.54
CA ALA A 67 2.92 -8.87 -5.57
C ALA A 67 2.59 -8.37 -6.99
N ASP A 68 1.34 -8.04 -7.23
CA ASP A 68 0.86 -7.27 -8.37
C ASP A 68 0.71 -5.79 -8.00
N ILE A 69 0.34 -5.53 -6.74
CA ILE A 69 0.17 -4.21 -6.13
C ILE A 69 1.10 -4.12 -4.93
N LEU A 70 2.02 -3.18 -4.96
CA LEU A 70 2.97 -2.92 -3.88
C LEU A 70 2.74 -1.52 -3.30
N LYS A 71 2.55 -1.41 -1.99
CA LYS A 71 2.66 -0.13 -1.29
C LYS A 71 3.90 -0.16 -0.41
N VAL A 72 4.67 0.91 -0.42
CA VAL A 72 5.81 1.15 0.46
C VAL A 72 5.75 2.55 1.06
N SER A 73 6.40 2.78 2.19
CA SER A 73 6.73 4.12 2.66
C SER A 73 7.97 4.66 1.96
N GLU A 74 8.28 5.95 2.14
CA GLU A 74 9.52 6.57 1.62
C GLU A 74 10.77 5.90 2.21
N GLU A 75 10.74 5.57 3.50
CA GLU A 75 11.82 4.89 4.19
C GLU A 75 12.00 3.45 3.67
N GLU A 76 10.90 2.75 3.42
CA GLU A 76 10.93 1.41 2.83
C GLU A 76 11.43 1.43 1.39
N LEU A 77 11.04 2.45 0.59
CA LEU A 77 11.59 2.65 -0.75
C LEU A 77 13.11 2.75 -0.70
N LEU A 78 13.64 3.62 0.17
CA LEU A 78 15.07 3.80 0.35
C LEU A 78 15.75 2.51 0.81
N LEU A 79 15.20 1.84 1.82
CA LEU A 79 15.70 0.57 2.35
C LEU A 79 15.84 -0.50 1.25
N ILE A 80 14.80 -0.65 0.42
CA ILE A 80 14.71 -1.73 -0.56
C ILE A 80 15.53 -1.43 -1.81
N THR A 81 15.49 -0.18 -2.29
CA THR A 81 16.06 0.20 -3.60
C THR A 81 17.40 0.91 -3.51
N GLY A 82 17.76 1.43 -2.32
CA GLY A 82 18.95 2.25 -2.12
C GLY A 82 18.80 3.69 -2.61
N THR A 83 17.60 4.12 -3.03
CA THR A 83 17.33 5.49 -3.49
C THR A 83 16.04 6.05 -2.93
N ALA A 84 16.04 7.33 -2.57
CA ALA A 84 14.84 8.08 -2.19
C ALA A 84 14.15 8.76 -3.39
N ASP A 85 14.72 8.66 -4.58
CA ASP A 85 14.09 9.19 -5.80
C ASP A 85 12.87 8.34 -6.16
N LEU A 86 11.70 8.97 -6.18
CA LEU A 86 10.41 8.28 -6.37
C LEU A 86 10.31 7.64 -7.76
N GLU A 87 10.81 8.33 -8.78
CA GLU A 87 10.78 7.86 -10.16
C GLU A 87 11.71 6.65 -10.36
N ALA A 88 12.96 6.77 -9.93
CA ALA A 88 13.95 5.71 -10.05
C ALA A 88 13.58 4.52 -9.14
N GLY A 89 13.24 4.77 -7.86
CA GLY A 89 12.93 3.72 -6.91
C GLY A 89 11.68 2.92 -7.29
N SER A 90 10.60 3.59 -7.69
CA SER A 90 9.38 2.90 -8.13
C SER A 90 9.61 2.07 -9.39
N LYS A 91 10.46 2.52 -10.32
CA LYS A 91 10.84 1.75 -11.51
C LYS A 91 11.61 0.48 -11.13
N ILE A 92 12.60 0.60 -10.23
CA ILE A 92 13.34 -0.55 -9.70
C ILE A 92 12.37 -1.58 -9.07
N LEU A 93 11.38 -1.11 -8.30
CA LEU A 93 10.39 -2.00 -7.68
C LEU A 93 9.51 -2.70 -8.72
N MET A 94 9.06 -2.01 -9.78
CA MET A 94 8.28 -2.63 -10.85
C MET A 94 9.06 -3.73 -11.58
N GLU A 95 10.37 -3.57 -11.74
CA GLU A 95 11.23 -4.60 -12.36
C GLU A 95 11.33 -5.89 -11.52
N LYS A 96 10.86 -5.86 -10.26
CA LYS A 96 10.87 -7.01 -9.34
C LYS A 96 9.57 -7.81 -9.31
N GLY A 97 8.50 -7.32 -9.96
CA GLY A 97 7.22 -8.05 -10.03
C GLY A 97 5.99 -7.17 -10.10
N PRO A 98 5.82 -6.18 -9.23
CA PRO A 98 4.59 -5.38 -9.18
C PRO A 98 4.30 -4.63 -10.48
N SER A 99 3.03 -4.57 -10.85
CA SER A 99 2.53 -3.75 -11.96
C SER A 99 1.99 -2.40 -11.49
N LEU A 100 1.73 -2.26 -10.19
CA LEU A 100 1.37 -1.01 -9.52
C LEU A 100 2.21 -0.84 -8.26
N VAL A 101 2.95 0.27 -8.18
CA VAL A 101 3.73 0.67 -7.01
C VAL A 101 3.16 1.96 -6.44
N LEU A 102 2.92 1.99 -5.13
CA LEU A 102 2.52 3.18 -4.39
C LEU A 102 3.58 3.50 -3.34
N VAL A 103 3.94 4.77 -3.23
CA VAL A 103 4.88 5.25 -2.21
C VAL A 103 4.18 6.31 -1.37
N THR A 104 3.90 6.00 -0.10
CA THR A 104 3.30 6.96 0.83
C THR A 104 4.36 7.88 1.41
N LEU A 105 4.06 9.19 1.46
CA LEU A 105 4.98 10.29 1.78
C LEU A 105 4.48 11.14 2.96
N GLY A 106 3.64 10.57 3.83
CA GLY A 106 3.04 11.26 4.95
C GLY A 106 2.22 12.48 4.50
N GLU A 107 2.53 13.66 5.02
CA GLU A 107 1.83 14.91 4.72
C GLU A 107 1.99 15.41 3.27
N ARG A 108 2.91 14.85 2.50
CA ARG A 108 3.07 15.15 1.08
C ARG A 108 2.12 14.36 0.18
N GLY A 109 1.44 13.34 0.70
CA GLY A 109 0.51 12.49 -0.04
C GLY A 109 1.11 11.17 -0.47
N ALA A 110 0.78 10.71 -1.67
CA ALA A 110 1.28 9.45 -2.20
C ALA A 110 1.66 9.57 -3.67
N PHE A 111 2.78 8.98 -4.01
CA PHE A 111 3.21 8.78 -5.39
C PHE A 111 2.73 7.40 -5.85
N TYR A 112 2.23 7.30 -7.08
CA TYR A 112 1.97 6.01 -7.69
C TYR A 112 2.66 5.89 -9.05
N ARG A 113 3.01 4.66 -9.39
CA ARG A 113 3.50 4.28 -10.72
C ARG A 113 2.81 3.00 -11.15
N ASN A 114 2.26 3.03 -12.35
CA ASN A 114 1.92 1.85 -13.12
C ASN A 114 2.69 1.86 -14.45
N ARG A 115 2.27 1.07 -15.44
CA ARG A 115 3.00 0.94 -16.71
C ARG A 115 3.00 2.22 -17.55
N THR A 116 2.01 3.09 -17.40
CA THR A 116 1.78 4.27 -18.25
C THR A 116 1.81 5.58 -17.48
N HIS A 117 1.54 5.55 -16.18
CA HIS A 117 1.45 6.75 -15.34
C HIS A 117 2.45 6.70 -14.18
N ALA A 118 3.01 7.86 -13.86
CA ALA A 118 3.81 8.08 -12.66
C ALA A 118 3.50 9.47 -12.14
N GLN A 119 2.86 9.57 -10.96
CA GLN A 119 2.33 10.84 -10.48
C GLN A 119 2.30 10.92 -8.96
N LEU A 120 2.62 12.10 -8.42
CA LEU A 120 2.41 12.46 -7.02
C LEU A 120 1.02 13.06 -6.86
N ILE A 121 0.23 12.47 -5.97
CA ILE A 121 -1.10 12.96 -5.59
C ILE A 121 -0.99 13.56 -4.18
N PRO A 122 -1.19 14.87 -4.02
CA PRO A 122 -1.10 15.52 -2.72
C PRO A 122 -2.22 15.05 -1.80
N THR A 123 -1.92 14.98 -0.50
CA THR A 123 -2.92 14.63 0.51
C THR A 123 -3.69 15.86 1.02
N TYR A 124 -4.49 15.65 2.07
CA TYR A 124 -5.33 16.69 2.68
C TYR A 124 -4.61 17.28 3.90
N PRO A 125 -4.50 18.60 4.01
CA PRO A 125 -3.91 19.23 5.18
C PRO A 125 -4.83 19.00 6.39
N VAL A 126 -4.34 18.25 7.37
CA VAL A 126 -5.07 17.95 8.60
C VAL A 126 -4.17 18.19 9.81
N LYS A 127 -4.76 18.51 10.95
CA LYS A 127 -4.04 18.52 12.23
C LYS A 127 -3.95 17.07 12.72
N ALA A 128 -2.81 16.42 12.51
CA ALA A 128 -2.59 15.07 12.98
C ALA A 128 -2.58 15.01 14.52
N ILE A 129 -3.30 14.05 15.07
CA ILE A 129 -3.34 13.69 16.50
C ILE A 129 -2.57 12.40 16.72
N ASP A 130 -2.84 11.38 15.88
CA ASP A 130 -2.20 10.08 15.94
C ASP A 130 -2.15 9.49 14.51
N THR A 131 -0.96 9.16 14.03
CA THR A 131 -0.78 8.60 12.69
C THR A 131 -0.90 7.08 12.62
N THR A 132 -1.18 6.42 13.77
CA THR A 132 -1.35 4.97 13.84
C THR A 132 -2.50 4.53 12.95
N GLY A 133 -2.24 3.57 12.07
CA GLY A 133 -3.24 3.04 11.14
C GLY A 133 -3.52 3.89 9.90
N SER A 134 -2.89 5.09 9.75
CA SER A 134 -3.10 5.92 8.55
C SER A 134 -2.65 5.23 7.27
N GLY A 135 -1.54 4.47 7.32
CA GLY A 135 -1.08 3.64 6.21
C GLY A 135 -2.05 2.50 5.89
N ASP A 136 -2.58 1.84 6.93
CA ASP A 136 -3.55 0.76 6.78
C ASP A 136 -4.87 1.27 6.20
N ALA A 137 -5.32 2.46 6.63
CA ALA A 137 -6.51 3.13 6.08
C ALA A 137 -6.31 3.48 4.60
N PHE A 138 -5.13 4.01 4.23
CA PHE A 138 -4.77 4.26 2.84
C PHE A 138 -4.85 2.97 2.01
N VAL A 139 -4.21 1.89 2.46
CA VAL A 139 -4.22 0.60 1.77
C VAL A 139 -5.64 0.04 1.68
N GLY A 140 -6.40 0.05 2.77
CA GLY A 140 -7.78 -0.44 2.79
C GLY A 140 -8.69 0.30 1.80
N ALA A 141 -8.64 1.64 1.78
CA ALA A 141 -9.41 2.47 0.86
C ALA A 141 -9.00 2.25 -0.61
N MET A 142 -7.70 2.10 -0.85
CA MET A 142 -7.16 1.80 -2.17
C MET A 142 -7.65 0.42 -2.66
N LEU A 143 -7.47 -0.64 -1.87
CA LEU A 143 -7.89 -2.00 -2.24
C LEU A 143 -9.39 -2.10 -2.44
N TRP A 144 -10.18 -1.38 -1.63
CA TRP A 144 -11.63 -1.25 -1.83
C TRP A 144 -11.95 -0.68 -3.21
N SER A 145 -11.25 0.34 -3.64
CA SER A 145 -11.47 0.98 -4.95
C SER A 145 -10.98 0.12 -6.11
N LEU A 146 -9.93 -0.67 -5.90
CA LEU A 146 -9.31 -1.50 -6.93
C LEU A 146 -9.97 -2.87 -7.12
N LYS A 147 -10.76 -3.36 -6.14
CA LYS A 147 -11.24 -4.75 -6.12
C LYS A 147 -12.06 -5.18 -7.33
N ASP A 148 -12.75 -4.23 -7.97
CA ASP A 148 -13.62 -4.47 -9.13
C ASP A 148 -13.09 -3.82 -10.41
N LEU A 149 -11.93 -3.17 -10.35
CA LEU A 149 -11.33 -2.51 -11.49
C LEU A 149 -10.80 -3.55 -12.49
N PRO A 150 -11.07 -3.42 -13.80
CA PRO A 150 -10.43 -4.27 -14.81
C PRO A 150 -8.89 -4.23 -14.70
N GLU A 151 -8.25 -5.33 -15.05
CA GLU A 151 -6.78 -5.42 -14.97
C GLU A 151 -6.08 -4.39 -15.86
N GLU A 152 -6.63 -4.14 -17.03
CA GLU A 152 -6.13 -3.13 -17.96
C GLU A 152 -6.16 -1.74 -17.34
N GLU A 153 -7.27 -1.34 -16.71
CA GLU A 153 -7.38 -0.05 -16.03
C GLU A 153 -6.45 0.05 -14.81
N LEU A 154 -6.29 -1.04 -14.05
CA LEU A 154 -5.39 -1.07 -12.90
C LEU A 154 -3.94 -0.78 -13.32
N PHE A 155 -3.47 -1.38 -14.42
CA PHE A 155 -2.07 -1.34 -14.80
C PHE A 155 -1.74 -0.30 -15.88
N LEU A 156 -2.75 0.24 -16.57
CA LEU A 156 -2.57 1.23 -17.63
C LEU A 156 -3.37 2.51 -17.42
N GLY A 157 -4.42 2.50 -16.59
CA GLY A 157 -5.28 3.65 -16.36
C GLY A 157 -4.67 4.73 -15.46
N ASP A 158 -5.29 5.90 -15.49
CA ASP A 158 -5.01 6.97 -14.51
C ASP A 158 -5.70 6.66 -13.18
N LEU A 159 -4.91 6.37 -12.15
CA LEU A 159 -5.39 6.03 -10.82
C LEU A 159 -5.44 7.23 -9.86
N SER A 160 -5.25 8.45 -10.35
CA SER A 160 -5.18 9.66 -9.53
C SER A 160 -6.37 9.82 -8.57
N GLN A 161 -7.59 9.52 -9.04
CA GLN A 161 -8.80 9.61 -8.23
C GLN A 161 -8.88 8.53 -7.14
N ILE A 162 -8.32 7.36 -7.39
CA ILE A 162 -8.25 6.26 -6.43
C ILE A 162 -7.22 6.57 -5.36
N VAL A 163 -6.05 7.08 -5.75
CA VAL A 163 -5.00 7.49 -4.81
C VAL A 163 -5.44 8.69 -3.98
N ASP A 164 -6.17 9.66 -4.57
CA ASP A 164 -6.78 10.78 -3.84
C ASP A 164 -7.80 10.30 -2.78
N PHE A 165 -8.63 9.30 -3.11
CA PHE A 165 -9.55 8.68 -2.15
C PHE A 165 -8.80 8.01 -1.00
N ALA A 166 -7.73 7.28 -1.30
CA ALA A 166 -6.89 6.63 -0.30
C ALA A 166 -6.13 7.66 0.58
N ASN A 167 -5.63 8.76 0.00
CA ASN A 167 -5.04 9.88 0.73
C ASN A 167 -6.02 10.50 1.72
N ALA A 168 -7.28 10.71 1.31
CA ALA A 168 -8.31 11.24 2.20
C ALA A 168 -8.59 10.30 3.38
N ALA A 169 -8.62 8.98 3.15
CA ALA A 169 -8.78 7.98 4.21
C ALA A 169 -7.64 8.04 5.23
N GLY A 170 -6.38 8.05 4.77
CA GLY A 170 -5.21 8.15 5.62
C GLY A 170 -5.17 9.45 6.41
N SER A 171 -5.49 10.60 5.78
CA SER A 171 -5.53 11.91 6.43
C SER A 171 -6.60 11.97 7.53
N LEU A 172 -7.82 11.48 7.26
CA LEU A 172 -8.90 11.46 8.26
C LEU A 172 -8.55 10.57 9.44
N THR A 173 -7.94 9.40 9.21
CA THR A 173 -7.46 8.52 10.28
C THR A 173 -6.49 9.25 11.19
N ALA A 174 -5.55 10.03 10.65
CA ALA A 174 -4.58 10.79 11.43
C ALA A 174 -5.20 11.86 12.35
N THR A 175 -6.45 12.26 12.15
CA THR A 175 -7.16 13.24 12.99
C THR A 175 -7.75 12.67 14.27
N ARG A 176 -7.67 11.36 14.49
CA ARG A 176 -8.30 10.65 15.62
C ARG A 176 -7.27 9.77 16.32
N GLY A 177 -7.48 9.48 17.61
CA GLY A 177 -6.63 8.54 18.34
C GLY A 177 -7.00 7.08 18.07
N GLY A 178 -5.98 6.23 17.99
CA GLY A 178 -6.10 4.79 17.78
C GLY A 178 -6.18 4.40 16.29
N ALA A 179 -6.03 3.11 16.00
CA ALA A 179 -6.05 2.57 14.63
C ALA A 179 -7.49 2.29 14.15
N ILE A 180 -8.06 1.14 14.54
CA ILE A 180 -9.40 0.73 14.07
C ILE A 180 -10.49 1.75 14.41
N PRO A 181 -10.58 2.33 15.64
CA PRO A 181 -11.59 3.33 15.95
C PRO A 181 -11.45 4.64 15.16
N ALA A 182 -10.26 4.92 14.61
CA ALA A 182 -9.98 6.12 13.83
C ALA A 182 -10.35 6.00 12.35
N LEU A 183 -10.64 4.79 11.85
CA LEU A 183 -10.96 4.56 10.44
C LEU A 183 -12.20 5.36 10.02
N PRO A 184 -12.14 6.11 8.92
CA PRO A 184 -13.30 6.88 8.42
C PRO A 184 -14.28 5.98 7.67
N SER A 185 -15.55 6.39 7.65
CA SER A 185 -16.53 5.81 6.75
C SER A 185 -16.31 6.31 5.29
N ILE A 186 -16.92 5.62 4.33
CA ILE A 186 -16.87 6.02 2.91
C ILE A 186 -17.47 7.42 2.74
N GLU A 187 -18.56 7.73 3.47
CA GLU A 187 -19.24 9.03 3.43
C GLU A 187 -18.31 10.14 3.95
N GLU A 188 -17.58 9.90 5.04
CA GLU A 188 -16.61 10.84 5.58
C GLU A 188 -15.48 11.13 4.58
N ILE A 189 -14.97 10.09 3.90
CA ILE A 189 -13.96 10.24 2.85
C ILE A 189 -14.50 11.07 1.69
N GLN A 190 -15.72 10.79 1.23
CA GLN A 190 -16.34 11.54 0.14
C GLN A 190 -16.55 13.02 0.49
N VAL A 191 -17.04 13.29 1.71
CA VAL A 191 -17.21 14.67 2.22
C VAL A 191 -15.86 15.40 2.31
N CYS A 192 -14.81 14.72 2.79
CA CYS A 192 -13.45 15.27 2.84
C CYS A 192 -12.96 15.68 1.44
N ARG A 193 -13.13 14.82 0.45
CA ARG A 193 -12.74 15.09 -0.94
C ARG A 193 -13.50 16.25 -1.56
N GLN A 194 -14.80 16.36 -1.30
CA GLN A 194 -15.63 17.48 -1.77
C GLN A 194 -15.21 18.81 -1.14
N LYS A 195 -14.79 18.78 0.14
CA LYS A 195 -14.32 19.96 0.87
C LYS A 195 -12.87 20.34 0.57
N LYS A 196 -12.21 19.72 -0.40
CA LYS A 196 -10.83 20.07 -0.82
C LYS A 196 -10.61 21.57 -1.09
N ILE A 197 -11.69 22.32 -1.14
CA ILE A 197 -11.75 23.80 -1.30
C ILE A 197 -11.88 24.52 0.05
N GLY A 198 -11.97 23.83 1.22
CA GLY A 198 -12.39 24.48 2.46
C GLY A 198 -11.86 23.94 3.77
N ILE A 199 -10.78 23.17 3.80
CA ILE A 199 -10.10 22.83 5.05
C ILE A 199 -8.81 23.66 5.16
N LEU A 200 -9.00 24.93 5.43
CA LEU A 200 -8.04 25.85 6.04
C LEU A 200 -8.50 26.16 7.45
#